data_df495db1ea4dd4d1d5820ecda43f3d87
#
_entry.id   df495db1ea4dd4d1d5820ecda43f3d87
#
_cell.length_a   1.000
_cell.length_b   1.000
_cell.length_c   1.000
_cell.angle_alpha   90.00
_cell.angle_beta   90.00
_cell.angle_gamma   90.00
#
_symmetry.space_group_name_H-M   'P 1'
#
loop_
_entity.id
_entity.type
_entity.pdbx_description
1 polymer ?
#
loop_
_entity_poly.entity_id
_entity_poly.type
_entity_poly.pdbx_seq_one_letter_code
_entity_poly.pdbx_strand_id
1 'polypeptide(L)'
;MSFKETLFLKAWAFAKVPMIWLTGASVVESGDRRCVIRIPFRRRNRNHLRSIYFGVLCIGADVAGGFLAMRQIRAGGGGVSLIFKDFRAEFLKRAEGDVLFTCEDGEAIAELVRKARASGERENMAVRVRATVPSKLGDEPVAQFELTLSLKRRDE
;
A
#
# COMPACT_ATOMS: atom_id res chain seq x y z
N MET A 1 11.49 9.72 -6.52
CA MET A 1 11.41 9.18 -5.13
C MET A 1 11.12 10.31 -4.18
N SER A 2 10.03 10.24 -3.44
CA SER A 2 9.66 11.28 -2.47
C SER A 2 10.42 11.03 -1.15
N PHE A 3 11.43 11.83 -0.90
CA PHE A 3 12.30 11.66 0.27
C PHE A 3 11.56 11.89 1.61
N LYS A 4 10.77 12.97 1.69
CA LYS A 4 10.02 13.32 2.91
C LYS A 4 9.01 12.23 3.29
N GLU A 5 8.27 11.73 2.30
CA GLU A 5 7.26 10.69 2.52
C GLU A 5 7.90 9.33 2.81
N THR A 6 9.05 9.03 2.21
CA THR A 6 9.82 7.84 2.56
C THR A 6 10.33 7.89 4.00
N LEU A 7 10.84 9.04 4.46
CA LEU A 7 11.29 9.21 5.84
C LEU A 7 10.12 9.06 6.82
N PHE A 8 8.98 9.68 6.50
CA PHE A 8 7.75 9.53 7.28
C PHE A 8 7.30 8.05 7.35
N LEU A 9 7.21 7.36 6.19
CA LEU A 9 6.83 5.95 6.15
C LEU A 9 7.75 5.09 7.02
N LYS A 10 9.07 5.30 6.92
CA LYS A 10 10.05 4.53 7.71
C LYS A 10 9.94 4.78 9.21
N ALA A 11 9.81 6.02 9.64
CA ALA A 11 9.66 6.38 11.05
C ALA A 11 8.35 5.83 11.62
N TRP A 12 7.25 6.00 10.88
CA TRP A 12 5.94 5.47 11.27
C TRP A 12 5.95 3.95 11.34
N ALA A 13 6.50 3.28 10.31
CA ALA A 13 6.57 1.83 10.25
C ALA A 13 7.44 1.26 11.39
N PHE A 14 8.59 1.85 11.65
CA PHE A 14 9.44 1.44 12.77
C PHE A 14 8.70 1.48 14.10
N ALA A 15 7.93 2.54 14.35
CA ALA A 15 7.23 2.75 15.62
C ALA A 15 5.92 1.95 15.74
N LYS A 16 5.21 1.70 14.63
CA LYS A 16 3.85 1.16 14.63
C LYS A 16 3.72 -0.23 14.02
N VAL A 17 4.43 -0.51 12.94
CA VAL A 17 4.37 -1.78 12.20
C VAL A 17 5.76 -2.20 11.73
N PRO A 18 6.60 -2.75 12.63
CA PRO A 18 8.01 -3.08 12.34
C PRO A 18 8.20 -4.00 11.12
N MET A 19 7.24 -4.84 10.80
CA MET A 19 7.29 -5.70 9.61
C MET A 19 7.38 -4.90 8.31
N ILE A 20 6.67 -3.77 8.22
CA ILE A 20 6.78 -2.86 7.06
C ILE A 20 8.19 -2.25 7.00
N TRP A 21 8.71 -1.81 8.14
CA TRP A 21 10.06 -1.23 8.22
C TRP A 21 11.14 -2.23 7.77
N LEU A 22 11.02 -3.50 8.19
CA LEU A 22 11.95 -4.57 7.82
C LEU A 22 12.02 -4.80 6.31
N THR A 23 10.95 -4.60 5.57
CA THR A 23 10.97 -4.74 4.09
C THR A 23 11.85 -3.70 3.42
N GLY A 24 12.08 -2.56 4.04
CA GLY A 24 12.79 -1.43 3.46
C GLY A 24 11.97 -0.69 2.42
N ALA A 25 10.65 -0.72 2.55
CA ALA A 25 9.72 0.00 1.68
C ALA A 25 10.07 1.49 1.58
N SER A 26 9.90 2.05 0.39
CA SER A 26 10.12 3.47 0.10
C SER A 26 9.04 4.00 -0.84
N VAL A 27 8.72 5.29 -0.68
CA VAL A 27 7.73 5.98 -1.52
C VAL A 27 8.41 6.50 -2.77
N VAL A 28 8.03 5.98 -3.93
CA VAL A 28 8.49 6.45 -5.24
C VAL A 28 7.66 7.63 -5.69
N GLU A 29 6.35 7.50 -5.56
CA GLU A 29 5.37 8.51 -5.94
C GLU A 29 4.24 8.53 -4.90
N SER A 30 3.77 9.74 -4.56
CA SER A 30 2.62 9.93 -3.70
C SER A 30 1.85 11.17 -4.16
N GLY A 31 0.77 10.94 -4.86
CA GLY A 31 -0.17 11.94 -5.35
C GLY A 31 -1.56 11.73 -4.78
N ASP A 32 -2.50 12.58 -5.19
CA ASP A 32 -3.89 12.46 -4.74
C ASP A 32 -4.62 11.30 -5.43
N ARG A 33 -4.19 10.96 -6.65
CA ARG A 33 -4.79 9.89 -7.45
C ARG A 33 -4.04 8.56 -7.35
N ARG A 34 -2.72 8.62 -7.12
CA ARG A 34 -1.82 7.49 -7.27
C ARG A 34 -0.75 7.45 -6.19
N CYS A 35 -0.43 6.24 -5.74
CA CYS A 35 0.70 5.95 -4.90
C CYS A 35 1.54 4.82 -5.50
N VAL A 36 2.86 4.98 -5.49
CA VAL A 36 3.81 3.94 -5.90
C VAL A 36 4.80 3.69 -4.78
N ILE A 37 4.82 2.47 -4.28
CA ILE A 37 5.73 1.98 -3.24
C ILE A 37 6.75 1.05 -3.89
N ARG A 38 8.02 1.18 -3.51
CA ARG A 38 9.09 0.26 -3.91
C ARG A 38 9.51 -0.60 -2.72
N ILE A 39 9.60 -1.91 -2.92
CA ILE A 39 10.29 -2.84 -2.03
C ILE A 39 11.54 -3.37 -2.72
N PRO A 40 12.75 -3.19 -2.11
CA PRO A 40 13.99 -3.60 -2.76
C PRO A 40 14.20 -5.12 -2.72
N PHE A 41 14.86 -5.64 -3.75
CA PHE A 41 15.23 -7.05 -3.88
C PHE A 41 16.44 -7.42 -3.00
N ARG A 42 16.24 -7.40 -1.69
CA ARG A 42 17.28 -7.73 -0.69
C ARG A 42 17.11 -9.14 -0.14
N ARG A 43 18.21 -9.73 0.38
CA ARG A 43 18.20 -11.09 0.95
C ARG A 43 17.05 -11.34 1.93
N ARG A 44 16.77 -10.39 2.81
CA ARG A 44 15.71 -10.49 3.83
C ARG A 44 14.28 -10.51 3.27
N ASN A 45 14.10 -10.05 2.03
CA ASN A 45 12.81 -10.02 1.33
C ASN A 45 12.61 -11.24 0.42
N ARG A 46 13.61 -12.11 0.28
CA ARG A 46 13.59 -13.24 -0.63
C ARG A 46 13.25 -14.55 0.05
N ASN A 47 12.61 -15.44 -0.69
CA ASN A 47 12.38 -16.83 -0.30
C ASN A 47 13.57 -17.72 -0.70
N HIS A 48 13.46 -19.02 -0.44
CA HIS A 48 14.45 -20.03 -0.77
C HIS A 48 14.66 -20.22 -2.28
N LEU A 49 13.70 -19.83 -3.11
CA LEU A 49 13.76 -19.84 -4.58
C LEU A 49 14.37 -18.55 -5.18
N ARG A 50 14.93 -17.68 -4.34
CA ARG A 50 15.55 -16.40 -4.73
C ARG A 50 14.60 -15.40 -5.41
N SER A 51 13.31 -15.50 -5.16
CA SER A 51 12.32 -14.47 -5.54
C SER A 51 11.80 -13.76 -4.31
N ILE A 52 11.15 -12.61 -4.47
CA ILE A 52 10.49 -11.94 -3.34
C ILE A 52 9.49 -12.90 -2.70
N TYR A 53 9.55 -13.02 -1.37
CA TYR A 53 8.63 -13.82 -0.59
C TYR A 53 7.21 -13.29 -0.72
N PHE A 54 6.22 -14.18 -0.90
CA PHE A 54 4.84 -13.77 -1.15
C PHE A 54 4.27 -12.87 -0.04
N GLY A 55 4.62 -13.14 1.24
CA GLY A 55 4.21 -12.29 2.35
C GLY A 55 4.75 -10.86 2.24
N VAL A 56 5.96 -10.68 1.69
CA VAL A 56 6.53 -9.34 1.41
C VAL A 56 5.78 -8.67 0.26
N LEU A 57 5.32 -9.42 -0.74
CA LEU A 57 4.45 -8.90 -1.80
C LEU A 57 3.12 -8.41 -1.23
N CYS A 58 2.52 -9.15 -0.29
CA CYS A 58 1.31 -8.73 0.41
C CYS A 58 1.52 -7.46 1.25
N ILE A 59 2.67 -7.34 1.95
CA ILE A 59 3.03 -6.11 2.68
C ILE A 59 3.15 -4.92 1.72
N GLY A 60 3.74 -5.12 0.55
CA GLY A 60 3.85 -4.04 -0.45
C GLY A 60 2.49 -3.53 -0.94
N ALA A 61 1.54 -4.43 -1.14
CA ALA A 61 0.17 -4.08 -1.53
C ALA A 61 -0.57 -3.34 -0.41
N ASP A 62 -0.47 -3.84 0.84
CA ASP A 62 -0.99 -3.18 2.04
C ASP A 62 -0.46 -1.75 2.15
N VAL A 63 0.86 -1.56 2.04
CA VAL A 63 1.48 -0.24 2.13
C VAL A 63 1.02 0.68 1.01
N ALA A 64 0.89 0.22 -0.23
CA ALA A 64 0.49 1.06 -1.35
C ALA A 64 -0.96 1.57 -1.21
N GLY A 65 -1.90 0.69 -0.91
CA GLY A 65 -3.29 1.06 -0.67
C GLY A 65 -3.49 1.85 0.63
N GLY A 66 -2.85 1.38 1.72
CA GLY A 66 -2.95 2.02 3.04
C GLY A 66 -2.31 3.40 3.10
N PHE A 67 -1.17 3.61 2.45
CA PHE A 67 -0.50 4.91 2.41
C PHE A 67 -1.30 5.94 1.63
N LEU A 68 -1.88 5.55 0.49
CA LEU A 68 -2.77 6.40 -0.30
C LEU A 68 -4.01 6.79 0.51
N ALA A 69 -4.64 5.82 1.19
CA ALA A 69 -5.78 6.08 2.06
C ALA A 69 -5.44 6.98 3.25
N MET A 70 -4.30 6.77 3.90
CA MET A 70 -3.83 7.62 5.00
C MET A 70 -3.58 9.06 4.54
N ARG A 71 -3.05 9.25 3.32
CA ARG A 71 -2.89 10.57 2.71
C ARG A 71 -4.25 11.27 2.54
N GLN A 72 -5.25 10.59 1.98
CA GLN A 72 -6.61 11.14 1.79
C GLN A 72 -7.29 11.47 3.13
N ILE A 73 -7.13 10.61 4.14
CA ILE A 73 -7.66 10.86 5.49
C ILE A 73 -7.04 12.14 6.08
N ARG A 74 -5.73 12.35 5.93
CA ARG A 74 -5.04 13.55 6.41
C ARG A 74 -5.47 14.80 5.66
N ALA A 75 -5.54 14.72 4.33
CA ALA A 75 -6.02 15.83 3.49
C ALA A 75 -7.47 16.24 3.85
N GLY A 76 -8.30 15.27 4.23
CA GLY A 76 -9.66 15.50 4.73
C GLY A 76 -9.74 15.98 6.19
N GLY A 77 -8.62 16.27 6.88
CA GLY A 77 -8.60 16.75 8.27
C GLY A 77 -8.52 15.67 9.34
N GLY A 78 -8.20 14.42 8.98
CA GLY A 78 -8.03 13.32 9.94
C GLY A 78 -9.34 12.76 10.50
N GLY A 79 -9.30 12.21 11.71
CA GLY A 79 -10.50 11.76 12.43
C GLY A 79 -11.17 10.48 11.88
N VAL A 80 -10.48 9.73 11.02
CA VAL A 80 -10.97 8.47 10.45
C VAL A 80 -9.99 7.34 10.78
N SER A 81 -10.50 6.22 11.27
CA SER A 81 -9.77 4.97 11.45
C SER A 81 -9.75 4.18 10.15
N LEU A 82 -8.63 3.53 9.88
CA LEU A 82 -8.39 2.72 8.69
C LEU A 82 -8.01 1.31 9.12
N ILE A 83 -8.71 0.33 8.55
CA ILE A 83 -8.33 -1.09 8.60
C ILE A 83 -8.59 -1.72 7.23
N PHE A 84 -7.96 -2.86 6.96
CA PHE A 84 -8.35 -3.75 5.87
C PHE A 84 -9.23 -4.87 6.42
N LYS A 85 -10.35 -5.13 5.72
CA LYS A 85 -11.33 -6.15 6.12
C LYS A 85 -11.01 -7.52 5.53
N ASP A 86 -10.51 -7.53 4.31
CA ASP A 86 -10.12 -8.73 3.59
C ASP A 86 -9.01 -8.43 2.59
N PHE A 87 -8.42 -9.48 2.05
CA PHE A 87 -7.28 -9.39 1.15
C PHE A 87 -7.30 -10.57 0.17
N ARG A 88 -7.28 -10.26 -1.12
CA ARG A 88 -7.10 -11.23 -2.19
C ARG A 88 -5.81 -10.94 -2.94
N ALA A 89 -5.04 -11.99 -3.22
CA ALA A 89 -3.80 -11.89 -3.99
C ALA A 89 -3.77 -12.94 -5.10
N GLU A 90 -3.27 -12.53 -6.25
CA GLU A 90 -2.98 -13.40 -7.38
C GLU A 90 -1.50 -13.22 -7.78
N PHE A 91 -0.72 -14.29 -7.66
CA PHE A 91 0.70 -14.29 -7.96
C PHE A 91 0.90 -14.87 -9.36
N LEU A 92 1.28 -14.01 -10.32
CA LEU A 92 1.33 -14.33 -11.74
C LEU A 92 2.72 -14.81 -12.17
N LYS A 93 3.78 -14.17 -11.63
CA LYS A 93 5.18 -14.42 -11.99
C LYS A 93 6.10 -14.28 -10.80
N ARG A 94 7.30 -14.84 -10.89
CA ARG A 94 8.34 -14.63 -9.89
C ARG A 94 8.86 -13.20 -9.93
N ALA A 95 8.88 -12.57 -8.77
CA ALA A 95 9.44 -11.24 -8.59
C ALA A 95 10.94 -11.35 -8.27
N GLU A 96 11.78 -11.24 -9.28
CA GLU A 96 13.26 -11.42 -9.20
C GLU A 96 14.02 -10.09 -9.35
N GLY A 97 13.45 -9.02 -8.87
CA GLY A 97 13.98 -7.66 -8.86
C GLY A 97 13.28 -6.79 -7.85
N ASP A 98 13.63 -5.50 -7.82
CA ASP A 98 12.89 -4.51 -7.04
C ASP A 98 11.44 -4.46 -7.52
N VAL A 99 10.50 -4.49 -6.59
CA VAL A 99 9.07 -4.51 -6.90
C VAL A 99 8.49 -3.13 -6.69
N LEU A 100 7.73 -2.65 -7.67
CA LEU A 100 6.89 -1.46 -7.57
C LEU A 100 5.43 -1.88 -7.38
N PHE A 101 4.80 -1.34 -6.34
CA PHE A 101 3.39 -1.54 -6.02
C PHE A 101 2.65 -0.24 -6.32
N THR A 102 1.71 -0.30 -7.24
CA THR A 102 0.95 0.86 -7.71
C THR A 102 -0.52 0.71 -7.32
N CYS A 103 -1.05 1.70 -6.60
CA CYS A 103 -2.46 1.91 -6.34
C CYS A 103 -2.90 3.20 -7.03
N GLU A 104 -3.98 3.14 -7.81
CA GLU A 104 -4.51 4.27 -8.59
C GLU A 104 -5.93 4.69 -8.17
N ASP A 105 -6.43 4.17 -7.04
CA ASP A 105 -7.79 4.38 -6.57
C ASP A 105 -7.97 5.64 -5.70
N GLY A 106 -7.08 6.63 -5.82
CA GLY A 106 -7.04 7.79 -4.94
C GLY A 106 -8.31 8.63 -4.90
N GLU A 107 -8.97 8.83 -6.05
CA GLU A 107 -10.23 9.58 -6.13
C GLU A 107 -11.37 8.83 -5.42
N ALA A 108 -11.48 7.53 -5.64
CA ALA A 108 -12.48 6.69 -4.99
C ALA A 108 -12.24 6.59 -3.47
N ILE A 109 -10.97 6.53 -3.06
CA ILE A 109 -10.59 6.56 -1.63
C ILE A 109 -10.97 7.91 -0.99
N ALA A 110 -10.74 9.02 -1.68
CA ALA A 110 -11.14 10.35 -1.19
C ALA A 110 -12.65 10.46 -0.98
N GLU A 111 -13.44 9.89 -1.90
CA GLU A 111 -14.90 9.81 -1.76
C GLU A 111 -15.31 8.96 -0.56
N LEU A 112 -14.67 7.79 -0.38
CA LEU A 112 -14.92 6.90 0.77
C LEU A 112 -14.61 7.62 2.10
N VAL A 113 -13.53 8.41 2.17
CA VAL A 113 -13.17 9.20 3.35
C VAL A 113 -14.26 10.23 3.66
N ARG A 114 -14.75 10.95 2.63
CA ARG A 114 -15.86 11.92 2.80
C ARG A 114 -17.12 11.25 3.33
N LYS A 115 -17.47 10.11 2.74
CA LYS A 115 -18.65 9.32 3.14
C LYS A 115 -18.55 8.83 4.58
N ALA A 116 -17.43 8.22 4.98
CA ALA A 116 -17.20 7.73 6.34
C ALA A 116 -17.27 8.86 7.40
N ARG A 117 -16.80 10.06 7.04
CA ARG A 117 -16.89 11.23 7.92
C ARG A 117 -18.31 11.76 8.08
N ALA A 118 -19.06 11.76 6.99
CA ALA A 118 -20.44 12.28 6.98
C ALA A 118 -21.41 11.34 7.68
N SER A 119 -21.35 10.02 7.36
CA SER A 119 -22.27 9.04 7.94
C SER A 119 -21.95 8.68 9.40
N GLY A 120 -20.68 8.75 9.79
CA GLY A 120 -20.22 8.19 11.07
C GLY A 120 -20.19 6.67 11.11
N GLU A 121 -20.75 6.01 10.09
CA GLU A 121 -20.81 4.57 9.97
C GLU A 121 -19.52 3.99 9.34
N ARG A 122 -19.41 2.67 9.39
CA ARG A 122 -18.30 1.97 8.73
C ARG A 122 -18.58 1.85 7.24
N GLU A 123 -17.69 2.42 6.45
CA GLU A 123 -17.76 2.40 4.99
C GLU A 123 -16.64 1.53 4.41
N ASN A 124 -16.98 0.71 3.41
CA ASN A 124 -16.05 -0.26 2.82
C ASN A 124 -15.94 -0.05 1.32
N MET A 125 -14.73 -0.27 0.79
CA MET A 125 -14.46 -0.23 -0.65
C MET A 125 -13.28 -1.13 -0.99
N ALA A 126 -13.38 -1.88 -2.08
CA ALA A 126 -12.23 -2.60 -2.63
C ALA A 126 -11.27 -1.62 -3.30
N VAL A 127 -9.99 -1.73 -2.98
CA VAL A 127 -8.88 -1.05 -3.67
C VAL A 127 -8.00 -2.06 -4.35
N ARG A 128 -7.41 -1.67 -5.48
CA ARG A 128 -6.58 -2.55 -6.30
C ARG A 128 -5.14 -2.09 -6.30
N VAL A 129 -4.24 -3.05 -6.19
CA VAL A 129 -2.80 -2.81 -6.28
C VAL A 129 -2.19 -3.75 -7.30
N ARG A 130 -1.36 -3.20 -8.18
CA ARG A 130 -0.58 -3.96 -9.14
C ARG A 130 0.90 -3.94 -8.74
N ALA A 131 1.54 -5.10 -8.76
CA ALA A 131 2.97 -5.24 -8.54
C ALA A 131 3.71 -5.52 -9.85
N THR A 132 4.80 -4.79 -10.11
CA THR A 132 5.65 -4.98 -11.30
C THR A 132 7.12 -5.07 -10.91
N VAL A 133 7.95 -5.64 -11.78
CA VAL A 133 9.41 -5.69 -11.64
C VAL A 133 10.04 -5.05 -12.90
N PRO A 134 10.14 -3.71 -12.96
CA PRO A 134 10.51 -2.99 -14.18
C PRO A 134 11.85 -3.42 -14.77
N SER A 135 12.83 -3.75 -13.93
CA SER A 135 14.18 -4.18 -14.38
C SER A 135 14.21 -5.54 -15.09
N LYS A 136 13.14 -6.34 -15.01
CA LYS A 136 13.06 -7.69 -15.56
C LYS A 136 11.92 -7.87 -16.56
N LEU A 137 10.77 -7.29 -16.27
CA LEU A 137 9.51 -7.56 -16.97
C LEU A 137 8.79 -6.28 -17.42
N GLY A 138 9.44 -5.09 -17.29
CA GLY A 138 8.80 -3.83 -17.62
C GLY A 138 7.53 -3.61 -16.82
N ASP A 139 6.45 -3.26 -17.50
CA ASP A 139 5.14 -2.99 -16.89
C ASP A 139 4.28 -4.24 -16.70
N GLU A 140 4.79 -5.43 -17.06
CA GLU A 140 4.05 -6.67 -16.90
C GLU A 140 3.85 -6.99 -15.41
N PRO A 141 2.60 -7.25 -14.96
CA PRO A 141 2.34 -7.51 -13.56
C PRO A 141 2.92 -8.88 -13.11
N VAL A 142 3.61 -8.88 -11.98
CA VAL A 142 4.05 -10.10 -11.29
C VAL A 142 3.04 -10.58 -10.26
N ALA A 143 2.21 -9.66 -9.74
CA ALA A 143 1.10 -9.97 -8.86
C ALA A 143 0.03 -8.87 -8.94
N GLN A 144 -1.20 -9.24 -8.60
CA GLN A 144 -2.35 -8.35 -8.48
C GLN A 144 -3.03 -8.59 -7.13
N PHE A 145 -3.54 -7.52 -6.54
CA PHE A 145 -4.15 -7.55 -5.23
C PHE A 145 -5.44 -6.75 -5.21
N GLU A 146 -6.39 -7.24 -4.44
CA GLU A 146 -7.59 -6.52 -4.08
C GLU A 146 -7.73 -6.56 -2.55
N LEU A 147 -7.87 -5.38 -1.95
CA LEU A 147 -7.97 -5.22 -0.50
C LEU A 147 -9.24 -4.43 -0.20
N THR A 148 -10.08 -4.90 0.71
CA THR A 148 -11.23 -4.11 1.14
C THR A 148 -10.81 -3.13 2.23
N LEU A 149 -10.71 -1.87 1.85
CA LEU A 149 -10.50 -0.75 2.75
C LEU A 149 -11.77 -0.50 3.57
N SER A 150 -11.62 -0.41 4.87
CA SER A 150 -12.73 -0.22 5.80
C SER A 150 -12.45 0.99 6.69
N LEU A 151 -13.23 2.04 6.50
CA LEU A 151 -13.07 3.34 7.17
C LEU A 151 -14.23 3.59 8.14
N LYS A 152 -13.91 4.19 9.28
CA LYS A 152 -14.92 4.67 10.23
C LYS A 152 -14.44 5.96 10.89
N ARG A 153 -15.35 6.93 11.06
CA ARG A 153 -15.07 8.12 11.88
C ARG A 153 -14.73 7.68 13.30
N ARG A 154 -13.69 8.26 13.89
CA ARG A 154 -13.35 8.04 15.29
C ARG A 154 -14.35 8.81 16.13
N ASP A 155 -14.92 8.16 17.12
CA ASP A 155 -15.62 8.82 18.20
C ASP A 155 -14.57 9.59 19.01
N GLU A 156 -14.83 10.86 19.34
CA GLU A 156 -13.97 11.71 20.17
C GLU A 156 -13.91 11.20 21.61
#